data_4d72cdd64cd4df9ca02cf664aeec42e5
#
_entry.id   4d72cdd64cd4df9ca02cf664aeec42e5
#
_cell.length_a   1.000
_cell.length_b   1.000
_cell.length_c   1.000
_cell.angle_alpha   90.00
_cell.angle_beta   90.00
_cell.angle_gamma   90.00
#
_symmetry.space_group_name_H-M   'P 1'
#
loop_
_entity.id
_entity.type
_entity.pdbx_description
1 polymer ?
#
loop_
_entity_poly.entity_id
_entity_poly.type
_entity_poly.pdbx_seq_one_letter_code
_entity_poly.pdbx_strand_id
1 'polypeptide(L)'
;MGMTMTQKILAKHAGLDKVEPGQLIEARLDLVLGNDITAPVAITEFEKAGFTQVFDRDKIAIVLDHSTPCKDIKSAELCKQAREFARKHQITNFFDVGEMGVEHALLPEKGLCAPGEVIIGADSHTCT
;
A
#
# COMPACT_ATOMS: atom_id res chain seq x y z
N MET A 1 -1.96 -25.79 -20.89
CA MET A 1 -2.62 -25.70 -19.56
C MET A 1 -3.20 -24.31 -19.40
N GLY A 2 -4.37 -24.19 -18.74
CA GLY A 2 -4.93 -22.88 -18.44
C GLY A 2 -4.14 -22.18 -17.34
N MET A 3 -4.18 -20.84 -17.29
CA MET A 3 -3.61 -20.04 -16.21
C MET A 3 -4.52 -20.03 -14.98
N THR A 4 -3.93 -19.98 -13.80
CA THR A 4 -4.64 -19.69 -12.54
C THR A 4 -5.16 -18.23 -12.55
N MET A 5 -6.04 -17.91 -11.62
CA MET A 5 -6.54 -16.53 -11.45
C MET A 5 -5.38 -15.54 -11.22
N THR A 6 -4.46 -15.86 -10.33
CA THR A 6 -3.27 -15.05 -10.05
C THR A 6 -2.40 -14.84 -11.30
N GLN A 7 -2.14 -15.92 -12.07
CA GLN A 7 -1.39 -15.79 -13.31
C GLN A 7 -2.07 -14.89 -14.34
N LYS A 8 -3.40 -14.94 -14.45
CA LYS A 8 -4.17 -14.07 -15.36
C LYS A 8 -4.06 -12.60 -14.96
N ILE A 9 -4.17 -12.29 -13.65
CA ILE A 9 -4.07 -10.95 -13.13
C ILE A 9 -2.66 -10.40 -13.35
N LEU A 10 -1.63 -11.15 -12.97
CA LEU A 10 -0.24 -10.73 -13.15
C LEU A 10 0.15 -10.58 -14.63
N ALA A 11 -0.28 -11.49 -15.50
CA ALA A 11 -0.03 -11.39 -16.94
C ALA A 11 -0.62 -10.10 -17.52
N LYS A 12 -1.88 -9.79 -17.17
CA LYS A 12 -2.54 -8.55 -17.60
C LYS A 12 -1.77 -7.30 -17.14
N HIS A 13 -1.29 -7.28 -15.90
CA HIS A 13 -0.56 -6.14 -15.36
C HIS A 13 0.88 -6.02 -15.87
N ALA A 14 1.46 -7.14 -16.31
CA ALA A 14 2.77 -7.18 -16.97
C ALA A 14 2.70 -6.94 -18.49
N GLY A 15 1.51 -6.84 -19.08
CA GLY A 15 1.35 -6.73 -20.53
C GLY A 15 1.77 -8.00 -21.29
N LEU A 16 1.66 -9.15 -20.65
CA LEU A 16 2.06 -10.47 -21.20
C LEU A 16 0.83 -11.35 -21.43
N ASP A 17 0.90 -12.20 -22.45
CA ASP A 17 -0.16 -13.18 -22.71
C ASP A 17 -0.21 -14.30 -21.66
N LYS A 18 0.93 -14.61 -21.04
CA LYS A 18 1.08 -15.66 -20.05
C LYS A 18 2.24 -15.36 -19.10
N VAL A 19 2.12 -15.80 -17.86
CA VAL A 19 3.19 -15.83 -16.87
C VAL A 19 3.31 -17.22 -16.24
N GLU A 20 4.52 -17.57 -15.79
CA GLU A 20 4.82 -18.86 -15.18
C GLU A 20 5.48 -18.68 -13.81
N PRO A 21 5.31 -19.65 -12.89
CA PRO A 21 6.01 -19.63 -11.60
C PRO A 21 7.53 -19.55 -11.79
N GLY A 22 8.18 -18.67 -11.03
CA GLY A 22 9.63 -18.43 -11.13
C GLY A 22 10.04 -17.41 -12.20
N GLN A 23 9.13 -16.95 -13.04
CA GLN A 23 9.40 -15.90 -14.01
C GLN A 23 9.51 -14.54 -13.31
N LEU A 24 10.56 -13.77 -13.61
CA LEU A 24 10.66 -12.36 -13.21
C LEU A 24 9.80 -11.52 -14.16
N ILE A 25 8.91 -10.72 -13.62
CA ILE A 25 8.01 -9.84 -14.37
C ILE A 25 8.00 -8.43 -13.79
N GLU A 26 7.73 -7.44 -14.62
CA GLU A 26 7.39 -6.09 -14.21
C GLU A 26 5.87 -5.93 -14.33
N ALA A 27 5.18 -5.80 -13.20
CA ALA A 27 3.74 -5.65 -13.16
C ALA A 27 3.36 -4.25 -12.66
N ARG A 28 2.43 -3.59 -13.36
CA ARG A 28 1.88 -2.31 -12.92
C ARG A 28 1.02 -2.53 -11.67
N LEU A 29 1.16 -1.64 -10.70
CA LEU A 29 0.37 -1.65 -9.48
C LEU A 29 -0.88 -0.77 -9.62
N ASP A 30 -1.96 -1.19 -8.99
CA ASP A 30 -3.20 -0.43 -8.87
C ASP A 30 -3.24 0.34 -7.55
N LEU A 31 -2.70 -0.24 -6.48
CA LEU A 31 -2.63 0.40 -5.17
C LEU A 31 -1.37 -0.06 -4.40
N VAL A 32 -0.82 0.87 -3.61
CA VAL A 32 0.20 0.60 -2.59
C VAL A 32 -0.38 0.91 -1.23
N LEU A 33 -0.36 -0.06 -0.32
CA LEU A 33 -0.88 0.04 1.04
C LEU A 33 0.26 0.15 2.06
N GLY A 34 0.11 1.08 3.00
CA GLY A 34 0.95 1.18 4.17
C GLY A 34 0.14 1.53 5.41
N ASN A 35 0.65 1.16 6.58
CA ASN A 35 0.07 1.54 7.87
C ASN A 35 1.09 2.32 8.71
N ASP A 36 0.73 2.67 9.94
CA ASP A 36 1.59 3.43 10.85
C ASP A 36 2.86 2.69 11.31
N ILE A 37 2.99 1.39 11.00
CA ILE A 37 4.20 0.60 11.25
C ILE A 37 5.03 0.48 9.97
N THR A 38 4.40 0.14 8.86
CA THR A 38 5.08 -0.21 7.61
C THR A 38 5.38 1.00 6.73
N ALA A 39 4.48 2.00 6.67
CA ALA A 39 4.70 3.20 5.89
C ALA A 39 5.95 4.00 6.34
N PRO A 40 6.25 4.20 7.64
CA PRO A 40 7.46 4.88 8.07
C PRO A 40 8.76 4.22 7.57
N VAL A 41 8.79 2.89 7.51
CA VAL A 41 9.95 2.15 6.98
C VAL A 41 10.11 2.44 5.48
N ALA A 42 9.03 2.31 4.72
CA ALA A 42 9.04 2.59 3.28
C ALA A 42 9.38 4.07 2.99
N ILE A 43 8.86 5.02 3.76
CA ILE A 43 9.16 6.45 3.66
C ILE A 43 10.66 6.70 3.88
N THR A 44 11.23 6.08 4.90
CA THR A 44 12.66 6.21 5.21
C THR A 44 13.53 5.74 4.04
N GLU A 45 13.22 4.60 3.44
CA GLU A 45 13.95 4.08 2.28
C GLU A 45 13.71 4.91 1.01
N PHE A 46 12.50 5.42 0.81
CA PHE A 46 12.17 6.35 -0.27
C PHE A 46 13.02 7.63 -0.21
N GLU A 47 13.15 8.22 0.99
CA GLU A 47 13.96 9.42 1.20
C GLU A 47 15.46 9.14 1.06
N LYS A 48 15.96 8.03 1.59
CA LYS A 48 17.36 7.59 1.41
C LYS A 48 17.74 7.36 -0.05
N ALA A 49 16.80 6.85 -0.84
CA ALA A 49 16.99 6.66 -2.28
C ALA A 49 16.97 7.99 -3.07
N GLY A 50 16.70 9.12 -2.41
CA GLY A 50 16.68 10.45 -3.03
C GLY A 50 15.44 10.74 -3.86
N PHE A 51 14.38 9.96 -3.70
CA PHE A 51 13.12 10.23 -4.38
C PHE A 51 12.42 11.45 -3.79
N THR A 52 11.89 12.30 -4.65
CA THR A 52 11.20 13.54 -4.27
C THR A 52 9.72 13.54 -4.62
N GLN A 53 9.27 12.61 -5.44
CA GLN A 53 7.90 12.48 -5.88
C GLN A 53 7.44 11.04 -5.82
N VAL A 54 6.20 10.84 -5.39
CA VAL A 54 5.53 9.53 -5.45
C VAL A 54 5.04 9.26 -6.88
N PHE A 55 4.88 7.99 -7.24
CA PHE A 55 4.46 7.60 -8.59
C PHE A 55 3.03 8.07 -8.93
N ASP A 56 2.12 7.96 -7.96
CA ASP A 56 0.73 8.41 -8.10
C ASP A 56 0.12 8.54 -6.70
N ARG A 57 -0.23 9.77 -6.30
CA ARG A 57 -0.81 10.07 -4.99
C ARG A 57 -2.18 9.44 -4.75
N ASP A 58 -2.92 9.17 -5.83
CA ASP A 58 -4.26 8.59 -5.77
C ASP A 58 -4.21 7.05 -5.64
N LYS A 59 -3.04 6.46 -5.89
CA LYS A 59 -2.77 5.02 -5.80
C LYS A 59 -1.92 4.61 -4.59
N ILE A 60 -1.90 5.45 -3.58
CA ILE A 60 -1.28 5.16 -2.29
C ILE A 60 -2.35 5.30 -1.22
N ALA A 61 -2.51 4.27 -0.41
CA ALA A 61 -3.34 4.29 0.79
C ALA A 61 -2.47 4.16 2.03
N ILE A 62 -2.68 5.02 3.01
CA ILE A 62 -2.03 4.95 4.32
C ILE A 62 -3.11 4.96 5.40
N VAL A 63 -3.12 3.94 6.24
CA VAL A 63 -4.10 3.75 7.32
C VAL A 63 -3.38 3.71 8.66
N LEU A 64 -3.77 4.54 9.61
CA LEU A 64 -3.19 4.54 10.95
C LEU A 64 -4.02 3.65 11.89
N ASP A 65 -3.88 2.33 11.79
CA ASP A 65 -4.74 1.36 12.48
C ASP A 65 -4.04 0.46 13.51
N HIS A 66 -2.71 0.40 13.52
CA HIS A 66 -1.97 -0.49 14.42
C HIS A 66 -1.61 0.14 15.77
N SER A 67 -1.22 1.41 15.76
CA SER A 67 -0.73 2.12 16.95
C SER A 67 -1.64 3.29 17.35
N THR A 68 -2.88 3.26 16.96
CA THR A 68 -3.84 4.30 17.28
C THR A 68 -4.95 3.76 18.19
N PRO A 69 -5.15 4.32 19.39
CA PRO A 69 -4.39 5.45 19.99
C PRO A 69 -2.94 5.07 20.32
N CYS A 70 -2.03 6.03 20.13
CA CYS A 70 -0.60 5.78 20.34
C CYS A 70 -0.31 5.48 21.83
N LYS A 71 0.35 4.36 22.09
CA LYS A 71 0.68 3.91 23.45
C LYS A 71 1.91 4.61 24.06
N ASP A 72 2.78 5.17 23.23
CA ASP A 72 4.05 5.78 23.62
C ASP A 72 4.51 6.83 22.59
N ILE A 73 5.59 7.55 22.93
CA ILE A 73 6.17 8.58 22.06
C ILE A 73 6.65 7.97 20.74
N LYS A 74 7.25 6.79 20.76
CA LYS A 74 7.75 6.12 19.55
C LYS A 74 6.63 5.85 18.55
N SER A 75 5.51 5.32 19.01
CA SER A 75 4.32 5.10 18.17
C SER A 75 3.78 6.42 17.60
N ALA A 76 3.77 7.47 18.42
CA ALA A 76 3.33 8.80 17.99
C ALA A 76 4.25 9.42 16.93
N GLU A 77 5.57 9.19 17.04
CA GLU A 77 6.54 9.63 16.02
C GLU A 77 6.34 8.92 14.68
N LEU A 78 6.07 7.61 14.69
CA LEU A 78 5.75 6.86 13.46
C LEU A 78 4.48 7.40 12.79
N CYS A 79 3.42 7.59 13.55
CA CYS A 79 2.19 8.20 13.04
C CYS A 79 2.43 9.63 12.51
N LYS A 80 3.27 10.42 13.18
CA LYS A 80 3.66 11.75 12.72
C LYS A 80 4.38 11.70 11.40
N GLN A 81 5.36 10.81 11.23
CA GLN A 81 6.09 10.63 9.97
C GLN A 81 5.14 10.30 8.81
N ALA A 82 4.20 9.39 9.03
CA ALA A 82 3.19 9.03 8.03
C ALA A 82 2.30 10.23 7.64
N ARG A 83 1.85 11.03 8.63
CA ARG A 83 1.06 12.26 8.41
C ARG A 83 1.83 13.31 7.62
N GLU A 84 3.10 13.56 7.98
CA GLU A 84 3.96 14.53 7.30
C GLU A 84 4.20 14.13 5.85
N PHE A 85 4.47 12.85 5.60
CA PHE A 85 4.63 12.31 4.25
C PHE A 85 3.34 12.46 3.43
N ALA A 86 2.20 12.06 4.00
CA ALA A 86 0.91 12.17 3.32
C ALA A 86 0.57 13.61 2.95
N ARG A 87 0.83 14.57 3.82
CA ARG A 87 0.65 16.01 3.56
C ARG A 87 1.61 16.52 2.48
N LYS A 88 2.91 16.20 2.61
CA LYS A 88 3.97 16.62 1.67
C LYS A 88 3.67 16.17 0.24
N HIS A 89 3.23 14.93 0.07
CA HIS A 89 2.95 14.31 -1.23
C HIS A 89 1.48 14.37 -1.62
N GLN A 90 0.63 15.00 -0.80
CA GLN A 90 -0.81 15.15 -1.05
C GLN A 90 -1.51 13.81 -1.31
N ILE A 91 -1.18 12.78 -0.50
CA ILE A 91 -1.78 11.45 -0.63
C ILE A 91 -3.28 11.55 -0.41
N THR A 92 -4.05 11.09 -1.39
CA THR A 92 -5.52 11.21 -1.37
C THR A 92 -6.17 10.24 -0.37
N ASN A 93 -5.65 9.02 -0.29
CA ASN A 93 -6.22 7.96 0.56
C ASN A 93 -5.43 7.85 1.86
N PHE A 94 -5.57 8.86 2.72
CA PHE A 94 -4.96 8.89 4.04
C PHE A 94 -6.04 8.84 5.11
N PHE A 95 -6.02 7.80 5.95
CA PHE A 95 -7.02 7.53 6.98
C PHE A 95 -6.40 7.64 8.36
N ASP A 96 -6.64 8.77 9.01
CA ASP A 96 -6.18 9.09 10.37
C ASP A 96 -7.26 8.77 11.41
N VAL A 97 -6.98 9.11 12.65
CA VAL A 97 -7.93 9.00 13.78
C VAL A 97 -9.28 9.63 13.45
N GLY A 98 -10.33 8.86 13.61
CA GLY A 98 -11.70 9.24 13.29
C GLY A 98 -12.20 8.79 11.91
N GLU A 99 -11.30 8.49 10.98
CA GLU A 99 -11.62 7.97 9.64
C GLU A 99 -10.98 6.61 9.36
N MET A 100 -10.11 6.16 10.27
CA MET A 100 -9.43 4.88 10.18
C MET A 100 -10.34 3.70 10.49
N GLY A 101 -9.92 2.54 10.06
CA GLY A 101 -10.46 1.22 10.43
C GLY A 101 -9.38 0.18 10.18
N VAL A 102 -9.62 -1.09 10.47
CA VAL A 102 -8.70 -2.16 10.08
C VAL A 102 -8.47 -2.09 8.58
N GLU A 103 -7.23 -1.88 8.15
CA GLU A 103 -6.89 -1.55 6.77
C GLU A 103 -7.45 -2.55 5.75
N HIS A 104 -7.38 -3.86 6.05
CA HIS A 104 -7.88 -4.92 5.17
C HIS A 104 -9.42 -5.01 5.09
N ALA A 105 -10.15 -4.36 5.98
CA ALA A 105 -11.59 -4.17 5.89
C ALA A 105 -11.94 -2.80 5.29
N LEU A 106 -11.23 -1.76 5.71
CA LEU A 106 -11.46 -0.39 5.31
C LEU A 106 -11.30 -0.18 3.80
N LEU A 107 -10.22 -0.71 3.20
CA LEU A 107 -9.95 -0.50 1.78
C LEU A 107 -11.05 -1.09 0.87
N PRO A 108 -11.50 -2.34 1.07
CA PRO A 108 -12.64 -2.89 0.33
C PRO A 108 -13.94 -2.09 0.55
N GLU A 109 -14.24 -1.70 1.79
CA GLU A 109 -15.44 -0.89 2.11
C GLU A 109 -15.43 0.48 1.42
N LYS A 110 -14.26 1.08 1.26
CA LYS A 110 -14.08 2.35 0.54
C LYS A 110 -14.01 2.18 -0.98
N GLY A 111 -14.04 0.94 -1.48
CA GLY A 111 -13.90 0.66 -2.91
C GLY A 111 -12.51 0.91 -3.47
N LEU A 112 -11.48 0.91 -2.61
CA LEU A 112 -10.08 1.11 -2.99
C LEU A 112 -9.38 -0.19 -3.43
N CYS A 113 -10.06 -1.32 -3.27
CA CYS A 113 -9.62 -2.62 -3.75
C CYS A 113 -10.73 -3.26 -4.55
N ALA A 114 -10.43 -3.71 -5.75
CA ALA A 114 -11.39 -4.40 -6.61
C ALA A 114 -10.82 -5.73 -7.15
N PRO A 115 -11.69 -6.71 -7.48
CA PRO A 115 -11.23 -7.97 -8.09
C PRO A 115 -10.45 -7.74 -9.37
N GLY A 116 -9.30 -8.39 -9.48
CA GLY A 116 -8.42 -8.30 -10.65
C GLY A 116 -7.37 -7.19 -10.59
N GLU A 117 -7.28 -6.48 -9.50
CA GLU A 117 -6.22 -5.50 -9.22
C GLU A 117 -4.98 -6.14 -8.58
N VAL A 118 -3.83 -5.47 -8.73
CA VAL A 118 -2.57 -5.82 -8.07
C VAL A 118 -2.25 -4.75 -7.03
N ILE A 119 -2.35 -5.16 -5.76
CA ILE A 119 -2.13 -4.31 -4.59
C ILE A 119 -0.92 -4.86 -3.84
N ILE A 120 0.00 -3.99 -3.45
CA ILE A 120 1.11 -4.36 -2.58
C ILE A 120 1.01 -3.66 -1.24
N GLY A 121 1.38 -4.38 -0.19
CA GLY A 121 1.48 -3.87 1.16
C GLY A 121 2.57 -4.62 1.92
N ALA A 122 3.07 -4.04 3.00
CA ALA A 122 4.07 -4.65 3.85
C ALA A 122 3.49 -5.22 5.15
N ASP A 123 2.17 -5.15 5.32
CA ASP A 123 1.50 -5.78 6.46
C ASP A 123 1.47 -7.31 6.31
N SER A 124 1.56 -8.02 7.44
CA SER A 124 1.58 -9.48 7.49
C SER A 124 0.30 -10.15 6.97
N HIS A 125 -0.81 -9.43 6.91
CA HIS A 125 -2.11 -9.91 6.44
C HIS A 125 -2.47 -9.41 5.02
N THR A 126 -1.54 -8.79 4.30
CA THR A 126 -1.79 -8.26 2.95
C THR A 126 -2.25 -9.33 1.95
N CYS A 127 -1.89 -10.59 2.17
CA CYS A 127 -2.24 -11.71 1.30
C CYS A 127 -3.51 -12.48 1.73
N THR A 128 -4.33 -11.93 2.62
CA THR A 128 -5.57 -12.59 3.08
C THR A 128 -6.78 -12.27 2.21
#